data_caf9aef4238082bfb7cf0799b5ca2f3d
#
_entry.id   caf9aef4238082bfb7cf0799b5ca2f3d
#
_cell.length_a   1.000
_cell.length_b   1.000
_cell.length_c   1.000
_cell.angle_alpha   90.00
_cell.angle_beta   90.00
_cell.angle_gamma   90.00
#
_symmetry.space_group_name_H-M   'P 1'
#
loop_
_entity.id
_entity.type
_entity.pdbx_description
1 polymer ?
#
loop_
_entity_poly.entity_id
_entity_poly.type
_entity_poly.pdbx_seq_one_letter_code
_entity_poly.pdbx_strand_id
1 'polypeptide(L)'
;MPIQRVIARVLPLVLCFFGSASWADATAELEELVQNKQWGQAQQRLQSAAQQKPQTAASPQWRILNSQVLAGLGKRQEAIEVLQGLIQEFPELPEPYNNLGVLLAAQGQLEEAVTALQMAVQARPNYKVALQNLGDLYTALAQQAYGQAKNANTGNGPLPLPKPAAQTTTTPNTRTLR
;
A
#
# COMPACT_ATOMS: atom_id res chain seq x y z
N MET A 1 -65.17 -47.11 -2.09
CA MET A 1 -64.22 -46.67 -1.05
C MET A 1 -62.96 -46.16 -1.75
N PRO A 2 -62.68 -44.84 -1.77
CA PRO A 2 -61.50 -44.31 -2.44
C PRO A 2 -60.35 -44.18 -1.42
N ILE A 3 -59.23 -44.73 -1.78
CA ILE A 3 -57.97 -44.66 -1.05
C ILE A 3 -57.34 -43.29 -1.32
N GLN A 4 -57.33 -42.43 -0.31
CA GLN A 4 -56.61 -41.14 -0.36
C GLN A 4 -55.10 -41.36 -0.35
N ARG A 5 -54.46 -41.00 -1.42
CA ARG A 5 -53.00 -40.93 -1.50
C ARG A 5 -52.51 -39.66 -0.77
N VAL A 6 -51.91 -39.85 0.38
CA VAL A 6 -51.19 -38.82 1.11
C VAL A 6 -49.87 -38.58 0.38
N ILE A 7 -49.78 -37.50 -0.36
CA ILE A 7 -48.53 -37.03 -0.94
C ILE A 7 -47.82 -36.21 0.14
N ALA A 8 -46.88 -36.83 0.85
CA ALA A 8 -45.94 -36.12 1.71
C ALA A 8 -45.02 -35.23 0.85
N ARG A 9 -45.29 -33.94 0.84
CA ARG A 9 -44.35 -32.93 0.29
C ARG A 9 -43.16 -32.83 1.24
N VAL A 10 -42.09 -33.52 0.90
CA VAL A 10 -40.76 -33.30 1.51
C VAL A 10 -40.25 -31.97 0.95
N LEU A 11 -40.39 -30.94 1.74
CA LEU A 11 -39.76 -29.65 1.47
C LEU A 11 -38.25 -29.83 1.73
N PRO A 12 -37.35 -29.63 0.73
CA PRO A 12 -35.92 -29.62 1.04
C PRO A 12 -35.62 -28.39 1.87
N LEU A 13 -35.25 -28.63 3.10
CA LEU A 13 -34.66 -27.63 4.00
C LEU A 13 -33.29 -27.24 3.42
N VAL A 14 -33.29 -26.23 2.55
CA VAL A 14 -32.05 -25.58 2.13
C VAL A 14 -31.53 -24.85 3.35
N LEU A 15 -30.70 -25.53 4.12
CA LEU A 15 -29.83 -24.93 5.10
C LEU A 15 -28.87 -24.00 4.35
N CYS A 16 -29.26 -22.73 4.22
CA CYS A 16 -28.34 -21.67 3.91
C CYS A 16 -27.31 -21.60 5.04
N PHE A 17 -26.23 -22.36 4.88
CA PHE A 17 -24.99 -22.09 5.60
C PHE A 17 -24.50 -20.72 5.12
N PHE A 18 -25.10 -19.64 5.63
CA PHE A 18 -24.41 -18.36 5.70
C PHE A 18 -23.30 -18.54 6.73
N GLY A 19 -22.20 -19.09 6.27
CA GLY A 19 -20.97 -19.06 7.01
C GLY A 19 -20.71 -17.61 7.38
N SER A 20 -20.66 -17.34 8.68
CA SER A 20 -20.17 -16.08 9.20
C SER A 20 -18.71 -15.95 8.73
N ALA A 21 -18.51 -15.30 7.58
CA ALA A 21 -17.18 -14.95 7.12
C ALA A 21 -16.47 -14.23 8.28
N SER A 22 -15.39 -14.83 8.74
CA SER A 22 -14.58 -14.28 9.82
C SER A 22 -14.08 -12.90 9.41
N TRP A 23 -13.80 -12.03 10.36
CA TRP A 23 -13.17 -10.72 10.10
C TRP A 23 -11.90 -10.81 9.27
N ALA A 24 -11.10 -11.87 9.55
CA ALA A 24 -9.91 -12.19 8.80
C ALA A 24 -10.21 -12.43 7.31
N ASP A 25 -11.29 -13.14 7.01
CA ASP A 25 -11.68 -13.45 5.62
C ASP A 25 -12.08 -12.20 4.84
N ALA A 26 -12.80 -11.28 5.48
CA ALA A 26 -13.27 -10.06 4.83
C ALA A 26 -12.13 -9.07 4.49
N THR A 27 -11.12 -8.99 5.36
CA THR A 27 -9.93 -8.16 5.14
C THR A 27 -9.02 -8.81 4.11
N ALA A 28 -8.82 -10.13 4.18
CA ALA A 28 -8.04 -10.91 3.23
C ALA A 28 -8.63 -10.81 1.80
N GLU A 29 -9.95 -10.91 1.67
CA GLU A 29 -10.65 -10.71 0.39
C GLU A 29 -10.37 -9.32 -0.19
N LEU A 30 -10.47 -8.27 0.64
CA LEU A 30 -10.20 -6.90 0.18
C LEU A 30 -8.72 -6.71 -0.19
N GLU A 31 -7.79 -7.26 0.59
CA GLU A 31 -6.36 -7.25 0.28
C GLU A 31 -6.07 -7.95 -1.05
N GLU A 32 -6.68 -9.10 -1.30
CA GLU A 32 -6.56 -9.83 -2.57
C GLU A 32 -7.07 -9.00 -3.76
N LEU A 33 -8.24 -8.37 -3.62
CA LEU A 33 -8.80 -7.49 -4.65
C LEU A 33 -7.86 -6.31 -4.96
N VAL A 34 -7.25 -5.73 -3.94
CA VAL A 34 -6.27 -4.63 -4.08
C VAL A 34 -4.99 -5.11 -4.76
N GLN A 35 -4.44 -6.26 -4.36
CA GLN A 35 -3.24 -6.86 -4.97
C GLN A 35 -3.47 -7.18 -6.45
N ASN A 36 -4.65 -7.68 -6.79
CA ASN A 36 -5.05 -8.00 -8.16
C ASN A 36 -5.50 -6.76 -8.96
N LYS A 37 -5.41 -5.55 -8.38
CA LYS A 37 -5.84 -4.28 -9.00
C LYS A 37 -7.30 -4.28 -9.46
N GLN A 38 -8.15 -5.05 -8.79
CA GLN A 38 -9.59 -5.14 -9.06
C GLN A 38 -10.33 -3.99 -8.36
N TRP A 39 -9.97 -2.75 -8.72
CA TRP A 39 -10.38 -1.52 -8.01
C TRP A 39 -11.89 -1.36 -7.87
N GLY A 40 -12.66 -1.69 -8.91
CA GLY A 40 -14.12 -1.60 -8.88
C GLY A 40 -14.75 -2.56 -7.87
N GLN A 41 -14.28 -3.80 -7.80
CA GLN A 41 -14.76 -4.80 -6.85
C GLN A 41 -14.32 -4.44 -5.42
N ALA A 42 -13.07 -4.00 -5.25
CA ALA A 42 -12.57 -3.52 -3.99
C ALA A 42 -13.38 -2.33 -3.46
N GLN A 43 -13.76 -1.38 -4.32
CA GLN A 43 -14.63 -0.27 -3.94
C GLN A 43 -16.02 -0.73 -3.49
N GLN A 44 -16.64 -1.65 -4.22
CA GLN A 44 -17.93 -2.23 -3.81
C GLN A 44 -17.83 -2.94 -2.46
N ARG A 45 -16.73 -3.66 -2.22
CA ARG A 45 -16.47 -4.35 -0.96
C ARG A 45 -16.34 -3.35 0.21
N LEU A 46 -15.60 -2.25 0.00
CA LEU A 46 -15.48 -1.16 0.97
C LEU A 46 -16.83 -0.52 1.29
N GLN A 47 -17.64 -0.23 0.27
CA GLN A 47 -18.97 0.36 0.45
C GLN A 47 -19.92 -0.58 1.22
N SER A 48 -19.91 -1.86 0.89
CA SER A 48 -20.71 -2.87 1.59
C SER A 48 -20.32 -2.97 3.07
N ALA A 49 -19.02 -2.93 3.36
CA ALA A 49 -18.52 -2.96 4.73
C ALA A 49 -18.91 -1.69 5.51
N ALA A 50 -18.86 -0.53 4.88
CA ALA A 50 -19.26 0.72 5.52
C ALA A 50 -20.73 0.72 5.94
N GLN A 51 -21.60 0.06 5.15
CA GLN A 51 -23.02 -0.07 5.45
C GLN A 51 -23.32 -1.13 6.50
N GLN A 52 -22.67 -2.30 6.40
CA GLN A 52 -22.96 -3.45 7.25
C GLN A 52 -22.19 -3.44 8.58
N LYS A 53 -20.96 -2.95 8.56
CA LYS A 53 -20.03 -2.93 9.70
C LYS A 53 -19.21 -1.64 9.73
N PRO A 54 -19.80 -0.51 10.11
CA PRO A 54 -19.13 0.80 10.09
C PRO A 54 -17.82 0.83 10.90
N GLN A 55 -17.78 0.08 12.02
CA GLN A 55 -16.57 0.00 12.86
C GLN A 55 -15.38 -0.65 12.15
N THR A 56 -15.64 -1.68 11.33
CA THR A 56 -14.61 -2.32 10.51
C THR A 56 -14.09 -1.35 9.45
N ALA A 57 -14.99 -0.67 8.74
CA ALA A 57 -14.64 0.31 7.72
C ALA A 57 -13.86 1.51 8.30
N ALA A 58 -14.05 1.83 9.58
CA ALA A 58 -13.34 2.88 10.29
C ALA A 58 -11.94 2.44 10.79
N SER A 59 -11.61 1.16 10.77
CA SER A 59 -10.32 0.67 11.25
C SER A 59 -9.15 1.17 10.38
N PRO A 60 -7.96 1.41 10.96
CA PRO A 60 -6.81 1.89 10.20
C PRO A 60 -6.48 1.04 8.98
N GLN A 61 -6.51 -0.30 9.12
CA GLN A 61 -6.23 -1.23 8.02
C GLN A 61 -7.17 -1.03 6.84
N TRP A 62 -8.48 -0.91 7.08
CA TRP A 62 -9.45 -0.69 6.02
C TRP A 62 -9.32 0.67 5.36
N ARG A 63 -8.99 1.70 6.14
CA ARG A 63 -8.73 3.04 5.62
C ARG A 63 -7.46 3.09 4.77
N ILE A 64 -6.41 2.33 5.12
CA ILE A 64 -5.21 2.14 4.29
C ILE A 64 -5.58 1.49 2.96
N LEU A 65 -6.34 0.39 2.98
CA LEU A 65 -6.82 -0.28 1.77
C LEU A 65 -7.72 0.64 0.93
N ASN A 66 -8.60 1.42 1.57
CA ASN A 66 -9.42 2.42 0.87
C ASN A 66 -8.55 3.46 0.15
N SER A 67 -7.49 3.96 0.77
CA SER A 67 -6.56 4.90 0.11
C SER A 67 -5.91 4.30 -1.14
N GLN A 68 -5.56 3.01 -1.10
CA GLN A 68 -5.00 2.29 -2.25
C GLN A 68 -6.03 2.12 -3.38
N VAL A 69 -7.28 1.80 -3.03
CA VAL A 69 -8.39 1.69 -3.99
C VAL A 69 -8.67 3.05 -4.64
N LEU A 70 -8.75 4.12 -3.86
CA LEU A 70 -8.93 5.48 -4.38
C LEU A 70 -7.80 5.87 -5.34
N ALA A 71 -6.56 5.60 -4.98
CA ALA A 71 -5.41 5.83 -5.84
C ALA A 71 -5.49 5.03 -7.14
N GLY A 72 -5.86 3.75 -7.06
CA GLY A 72 -6.04 2.87 -8.21
C GLY A 72 -7.18 3.31 -9.15
N LEU A 73 -8.20 3.96 -8.63
CA LEU A 73 -9.30 4.59 -9.38
C LEU A 73 -8.96 5.97 -9.94
N GLY A 74 -7.73 6.46 -9.73
CA GLY A 74 -7.30 7.79 -10.15
C GLY A 74 -7.71 8.93 -9.23
N LYS A 75 -8.37 8.65 -8.11
CA LYS A 75 -8.84 9.60 -7.10
C LYS A 75 -7.73 9.93 -6.09
N ARG A 76 -6.59 10.41 -6.62
CA ARG A 76 -5.36 10.60 -5.83
C ARG A 76 -5.54 11.56 -4.66
N GLN A 77 -6.27 12.65 -4.88
CA GLN A 77 -6.48 13.65 -3.84
C GLN A 77 -7.29 13.10 -2.67
N GLU A 78 -8.37 12.35 -2.94
CA GLU A 78 -9.15 11.67 -1.91
C GLU A 78 -8.29 10.64 -1.14
N ALA A 79 -7.40 9.92 -1.83
CA ALA A 79 -6.47 8.98 -1.20
C ALA A 79 -5.50 9.70 -0.23
N ILE A 80 -4.95 10.84 -0.64
CA ILE A 80 -4.06 11.67 0.18
C ILE A 80 -4.77 12.14 1.44
N GLU A 81 -6.00 12.63 1.33
CA GLU A 81 -6.81 13.09 2.47
C GLU A 81 -7.07 11.97 3.49
N VAL A 82 -7.39 10.76 3.02
CA VAL A 82 -7.53 9.58 3.89
C VAL A 82 -6.22 9.27 4.62
N LEU A 83 -5.07 9.31 3.93
CA LEU A 83 -3.77 9.03 4.52
C LEU A 83 -3.35 10.12 5.52
N GLN A 84 -3.59 11.38 5.22
CA GLN A 84 -3.33 12.49 6.14
C GLN A 84 -4.17 12.37 7.42
N GLY A 85 -5.44 12.01 7.30
CA GLY A 85 -6.28 11.72 8.47
C GLY A 85 -5.76 10.56 9.31
N LEU A 86 -5.29 9.48 8.66
CA LEU A 86 -4.65 8.36 9.37
C LEU A 86 -3.37 8.76 10.10
N ILE A 87 -2.53 9.59 9.48
CA ILE A 87 -1.30 10.10 10.09
C ILE A 87 -1.59 10.95 11.33
N GLN A 88 -2.65 11.74 11.30
CA GLN A 88 -3.05 12.56 12.46
C GLN A 88 -3.59 11.70 13.62
N GLU A 89 -4.35 10.65 13.32
CA GLU A 89 -4.97 9.80 14.31
C GLU A 89 -4.01 8.71 14.85
N PHE A 90 -3.12 8.21 14.00
CA PHE A 90 -2.21 7.07 14.25
C PHE A 90 -0.79 7.38 13.75
N PRO A 91 -0.08 8.35 14.36
CA PRO A 91 1.23 8.79 13.89
C PRO A 91 2.33 7.72 13.99
N GLU A 92 2.10 6.65 14.74
CA GLU A 92 3.01 5.51 14.88
C GLU A 92 2.94 4.49 13.73
N LEU A 93 1.91 4.57 12.88
CA LEU A 93 1.75 3.64 11.75
C LEU A 93 2.63 4.05 10.56
N PRO A 94 3.55 3.19 10.09
CA PRO A 94 4.42 3.53 8.96
C PRO A 94 3.71 3.44 7.61
N GLU A 95 2.68 2.62 7.47
CA GLU A 95 1.99 2.35 6.20
C GLU A 95 1.34 3.61 5.59
N PRO A 96 0.64 4.48 6.36
CA PRO A 96 0.08 5.72 5.82
C PRO A 96 1.16 6.66 5.26
N TYR A 97 2.28 6.81 5.96
CA TYR A 97 3.40 7.64 5.49
C TYR A 97 4.03 7.08 4.21
N ASN A 98 4.24 5.75 4.15
CA ASN A 98 4.78 5.10 2.95
C ASN A 98 3.85 5.32 1.75
N ASN A 99 2.55 5.09 1.92
CA ASN A 99 1.59 5.25 0.83
C ASN A 99 1.44 6.70 0.39
N LEU A 100 1.51 7.66 1.33
CA LEU A 100 1.55 9.09 1.02
C LEU A 100 2.79 9.43 0.18
N GLY A 101 3.97 8.94 0.59
CA GLY A 101 5.21 9.15 -0.17
C GLY A 101 5.11 8.64 -1.60
N VAL A 102 4.55 7.45 -1.81
CA VAL A 102 4.33 6.89 -3.16
C VAL A 102 3.39 7.76 -3.99
N LEU A 103 2.30 8.29 -3.41
CA LEU A 103 1.36 9.16 -4.11
C LEU A 103 1.97 10.52 -4.48
N LEU A 104 2.75 11.10 -3.57
CA LEU A 104 3.48 12.36 -3.81
C LEU A 104 4.53 12.19 -4.92
N ALA A 105 5.30 11.10 -4.89
CA ALA A 105 6.25 10.78 -5.95
C ALA A 105 5.58 10.64 -7.32
N ALA A 106 4.40 9.99 -7.37
CA ALA A 106 3.61 9.87 -8.59
C ALA A 106 3.04 11.20 -9.13
N GLN A 107 3.04 12.25 -8.30
CA GLN A 107 2.69 13.63 -8.68
C GLN A 107 3.92 14.48 -9.02
N GLY A 108 5.12 13.92 -8.93
CA GLY A 108 6.38 14.65 -9.15
C GLY A 108 6.84 15.47 -7.93
N GLN A 109 6.18 15.36 -6.80
CA GLN A 109 6.52 16.03 -5.54
C GLN A 109 7.59 15.20 -4.79
N LEU A 110 8.80 15.15 -5.36
CA LEU A 110 9.82 14.20 -4.94
C LEU A 110 10.37 14.50 -3.54
N GLU A 111 10.53 15.76 -3.19
CA GLU A 111 11.06 16.20 -1.89
C GLU A 111 10.08 15.90 -0.76
N GLU A 112 8.80 16.17 -0.97
CA GLU A 112 7.73 15.83 -0.03
C GLU A 112 7.57 14.31 0.11
N ALA A 113 7.75 13.57 -1.00
CA ALA A 113 7.75 12.12 -0.99
C ALA A 113 8.91 11.55 -0.16
N VAL A 114 10.12 12.12 -0.27
CA VAL A 114 11.27 11.75 0.60
C VAL A 114 10.91 11.97 2.06
N THR A 115 10.35 13.12 2.40
CA THR A 115 9.96 13.45 3.77
C THR A 115 8.96 12.43 4.33
N ALA A 116 7.92 12.10 3.55
CA ALA A 116 6.93 11.11 3.96
C ALA A 116 7.54 9.71 4.16
N LEU A 117 8.40 9.25 3.25
CA LEU A 117 9.06 7.96 3.36
C LEU A 117 10.05 7.90 4.54
N GLN A 118 10.74 8.99 4.83
CA GLN A 118 11.59 9.09 6.02
C GLN A 118 10.77 8.96 7.30
N MET A 119 9.58 9.57 7.37
CA MET A 119 8.67 9.40 8.51
C MET A 119 8.21 7.94 8.66
N ALA A 120 7.95 7.24 7.55
CA ALA A 120 7.63 5.81 7.59
C ALA A 120 8.79 4.98 8.17
N VAL A 121 10.04 5.28 7.77
CA VAL A 121 11.24 4.62 8.31
C VAL A 121 11.49 5.00 9.78
N GLN A 122 11.20 6.24 10.17
CA GLN A 122 11.31 6.66 11.56
C GLN A 122 10.29 5.92 12.45
N ALA A 123 9.05 5.77 12.00
CA ALA A 123 8.01 5.00 12.70
C ALA A 123 8.37 3.50 12.80
N ARG A 124 9.00 2.94 11.77
CA ARG A 124 9.48 1.53 11.77
C ARG A 124 10.83 1.43 11.03
N PRO A 125 11.97 1.42 11.74
CA PRO A 125 13.30 1.47 11.12
C PRO A 125 13.63 0.32 10.16
N ASN A 126 13.02 -0.85 10.32
CA ASN A 126 13.22 -2.01 9.45
C ASN A 126 12.04 -2.23 8.47
N TYR A 127 11.27 -1.21 8.18
CA TYR A 127 10.17 -1.28 7.22
C TYR A 127 10.72 -1.35 5.79
N LYS A 128 10.93 -2.58 5.33
CA LYS A 128 11.59 -2.90 4.05
C LYS A 128 11.00 -2.13 2.86
N VAL A 129 9.67 -2.04 2.77
CA VAL A 129 8.98 -1.38 1.65
C VAL A 129 9.31 0.10 1.60
N ALA A 130 9.26 0.81 2.74
CA ALA A 130 9.61 2.23 2.79
C ALA A 130 11.08 2.48 2.50
N LEU A 131 11.98 1.60 2.98
CA LEU A 131 13.40 1.68 2.66
C LEU A 131 13.68 1.50 1.17
N GLN A 132 12.99 0.57 0.51
CA GLN A 132 13.09 0.36 -0.94
C GLN A 132 12.57 1.59 -1.70
N ASN A 133 11.35 2.05 -1.39
CA ASN A 133 10.77 3.23 -2.03
C ASN A 133 11.65 4.48 -1.85
N LEU A 134 12.25 4.66 -0.66
CA LEU A 134 13.18 5.76 -0.40
C LEU A 134 14.46 5.66 -1.24
N GLY A 135 15.00 4.45 -1.39
CA GLY A 135 16.15 4.19 -2.27
C GLY A 135 15.86 4.50 -3.74
N ASP A 136 14.71 4.06 -4.23
CA ASP A 136 14.27 4.32 -5.60
C ASP A 136 14.08 5.82 -5.84
N LEU A 137 13.49 6.53 -4.86
CA LEU A 137 13.27 7.97 -4.93
C LEU A 137 14.58 8.77 -4.92
N TYR A 138 15.55 8.39 -4.08
CA TYR A 138 16.89 8.99 -4.11
C TYR A 138 17.60 8.74 -5.44
N THR A 139 17.40 7.58 -6.04
CA THR A 139 17.93 7.29 -7.36
C THR A 139 17.33 8.21 -8.44
N ALA A 140 16.02 8.43 -8.39
CA ALA A 140 15.34 9.35 -9.29
C ALA A 140 15.84 10.80 -9.12
N LEU A 141 15.97 11.26 -7.88
CA LEU A 141 16.51 12.59 -7.57
C LEU A 141 17.96 12.75 -8.03
N ALA A 142 18.80 11.73 -7.87
CA ALA A 142 20.18 11.75 -8.35
C ALA A 142 20.21 11.85 -9.89
N GLN A 143 19.38 11.08 -10.59
CA GLN A 143 19.28 11.15 -12.06
C GLN A 143 18.82 12.53 -12.52
N GLN A 144 17.85 13.14 -11.86
CA GLN A 144 17.39 14.49 -12.13
C GLN A 144 18.53 15.51 -11.95
N ALA A 145 19.26 15.43 -10.83
CA ALA A 145 20.39 16.31 -10.54
C ALA A 145 21.52 16.18 -11.60
N TYR A 146 21.87 14.95 -11.99
CA TYR A 146 22.85 14.71 -13.05
C TYR A 146 22.38 15.22 -14.41
N GLY A 147 21.08 15.10 -14.71
CA GLY A 147 20.48 15.66 -15.92
C GLY A 147 20.60 17.19 -15.96
N GLN A 148 20.30 17.84 -14.83
CA GLN A 148 20.45 19.28 -14.69
C GLN A 148 21.93 19.72 -14.83
N ALA A 149 22.84 19.01 -14.17
CA ALA A 149 24.28 19.29 -14.25
C ALA A 149 24.85 19.18 -15.67
N LYS A 150 24.35 18.22 -16.46
CA LYS A 150 24.76 18.06 -17.88
C LYS A 150 24.35 19.26 -18.73
N ASN A 151 23.23 19.89 -18.41
CA ASN A 151 22.68 21.01 -19.13
C ASN A 151 23.13 22.38 -18.59
N ALA A 152 23.76 22.38 -17.41
CA ALA A 152 24.26 23.58 -16.77
C ALA A 152 25.53 24.07 -17.50
N ASN A 153 25.59 25.39 -17.76
CA ASN A 153 26.79 26.00 -18.32
C ASN A 153 27.89 26.00 -17.26
N THR A 154 28.99 25.29 -17.50
CA THR A 154 30.08 25.09 -16.55
C THR A 154 30.89 26.37 -16.36
N GLY A 155 30.43 27.23 -15.46
CA GLY A 155 31.30 28.22 -14.83
C GLY A 155 32.27 27.56 -13.85
N ASN A 156 33.38 28.23 -13.48
CA ASN A 156 34.32 27.76 -12.47
C ASN A 156 33.62 27.62 -11.11
N GLY A 157 33.07 26.43 -10.86
CA GLY A 157 32.33 26.09 -9.62
C GLY A 157 33.25 25.52 -8.53
N PRO A 158 32.76 25.39 -7.28
CA PRO A 158 33.47 24.73 -6.20
C PRO A 158 33.83 23.28 -6.57
N LEU A 159 34.82 22.73 -5.85
CA LEU A 159 35.27 21.34 -6.06
C LEU A 159 34.10 20.36 -5.99
N PRO A 160 34.01 19.40 -6.91
CA PRO A 160 32.97 18.38 -6.87
C PRO A 160 33.10 17.50 -5.63
N LEU A 161 31.97 17.02 -5.12
CA LEU A 161 31.97 16.05 -4.02
C LEU A 161 32.75 14.79 -4.40
N PRO A 162 33.47 14.16 -3.47
CA PRO A 162 34.12 12.88 -3.72
C PRO A 162 33.05 11.85 -4.11
N LYS A 163 33.34 11.07 -5.16
CA LYS A 163 32.44 9.98 -5.55
C LYS A 163 32.35 8.98 -4.41
N PRO A 164 31.13 8.47 -4.06
CA PRO A 164 31.00 7.40 -3.09
C PRO A 164 31.85 6.21 -3.55
N ALA A 165 32.60 5.63 -2.61
CA ALA A 165 33.38 4.42 -2.89
C ALA A 165 32.43 3.35 -3.43
N ALA A 166 32.78 2.74 -4.57
CA ALA A 166 32.05 1.62 -5.11
C ALA A 166 31.95 0.55 -3.99
N GLN A 167 30.72 0.18 -3.63
CA GLN A 167 30.53 -0.93 -2.70
C GLN A 167 31.14 -2.18 -3.32
N THR A 168 32.33 -2.56 -2.86
CA THR A 168 32.90 -3.84 -3.19
C THR A 168 31.99 -4.90 -2.59
N THR A 169 31.22 -5.56 -3.43
CA THR A 169 30.48 -6.76 -3.04
C THR A 169 31.51 -7.79 -2.62
N THR A 170 31.77 -7.86 -1.33
CA THR A 170 32.59 -8.93 -0.74
C THR A 170 31.77 -10.19 -0.84
N THR A 171 32.00 -10.96 -1.89
CA THR A 171 31.55 -12.36 -1.96
C THR A 171 32.12 -13.10 -0.74
N PRO A 172 31.30 -13.73 0.10
CA PRO A 172 31.80 -14.53 1.18
C PRO A 172 32.61 -15.70 0.59
N ASN A 173 33.91 -15.68 0.86
CA ASN A 173 34.80 -16.76 0.52
C ASN A 173 34.39 -18.00 1.31
N THR A 174 33.69 -18.92 0.67
CA THR A 174 33.39 -20.26 1.17
C THR A 174 34.70 -21.05 1.19
N ARG A 175 35.48 -20.89 2.27
CA ARG A 175 36.62 -21.73 2.53
C ARG A 175 36.11 -23.09 3.01
N THR A 176 36.07 -24.04 2.10
CA THR A 176 35.86 -25.46 2.36
C THR A 176 36.89 -25.93 3.39
N LEU A 177 36.43 -26.28 4.59
CA LEU A 177 37.23 -27.05 5.54
C LEU A 177 37.20 -28.52 5.08
N ARG A 178 38.38 -29.03 4.78
CA ARG A 178 38.68 -30.47 4.69
C ARG A 178 38.97 -31.02 6.07
#